data_4ca8337bc2be553cd4cc80312f72d171
#
_entry.id   4ca8337bc2be553cd4cc80312f72d171
#
_cell.length_a   1.000
_cell.length_b   1.000
_cell.length_c   1.000
_cell.angle_alpha   90.00
_cell.angle_beta   90.00
_cell.angle_gamma   90.00
#
_symmetry.space_group_name_H-M   'P 1'
#
loop_
_entity.id
_entity.type
_entity.pdbx_description
1 polymer ?
#
loop_
_entity_poly.entity_id
_entity_poly.type
_entity_poly.pdbx_seq_one_letter_code
_entity_poly.pdbx_strand_id
1 'polypeptide(L)'
;MRVADIFMSFPSIVLILVLVAVIGPSIWSVTIVIGVLGWTQFARLIYANVLSVSEKEYVESARAIGTSNYKIITRYILPNSFAPILIAITFQMASAILMESSLSFLGMGVQPPGASWGNMLYDAQSITVLSKRLWIWMPPGIALLITVLSINFLGDGIRDALDPKIKI
;
A
#
# COMPACT_ATOMS: atom_id res chain seq x y z
N MET A 1 -11.24 -12.53 -8.68
CA MET A 1 -10.39 -12.82 -7.50
C MET A 1 -9.40 -13.97 -7.72
N ARG A 2 -9.70 -15.01 -8.50
CA ARG A 2 -8.79 -16.18 -8.71
C ARG A 2 -7.36 -15.82 -9.12
N VAL A 3 -7.19 -14.82 -10.02
CA VAL A 3 -5.85 -14.34 -10.40
C VAL A 3 -5.11 -13.70 -9.22
N ALA A 4 -5.81 -12.86 -8.41
CA ALA A 4 -5.21 -12.27 -7.22
C ALA A 4 -4.78 -13.34 -6.20
N ASP A 5 -5.59 -14.41 -6.04
CA ASP A 5 -5.30 -15.49 -5.10
C ASP A 5 -4.02 -16.26 -5.51
N ILE A 6 -3.77 -16.45 -6.82
CA ILE A 6 -2.54 -17.06 -7.32
C ILE A 6 -1.32 -16.22 -6.92
N PHE A 7 -1.36 -14.91 -7.16
CA PHE A 7 -0.26 -14.03 -6.78
C PHE A 7 -0.04 -13.97 -5.26
N MET A 8 -1.12 -13.98 -4.47
CA MET A 8 -1.05 -13.93 -3.02
C MET A 8 -0.65 -15.25 -2.35
N SER A 9 -0.55 -16.36 -3.11
CA SER A 9 -0.02 -17.63 -2.59
C SER A 9 1.50 -17.61 -2.38
N PHE A 10 2.18 -16.61 -2.95
CA PHE A 10 3.62 -16.41 -2.77
C PHE A 10 3.89 -15.23 -1.81
N PRO A 11 4.95 -15.29 -0.99
CA PRO A 11 5.38 -14.13 -0.21
C PRO A 11 5.73 -12.96 -1.14
N SER A 12 5.04 -11.82 -0.98
CA SER A 12 5.18 -10.66 -1.89
C SER A 12 6.63 -10.16 -2.00
N ILE A 13 7.36 -10.10 -0.87
CA ILE A 13 8.75 -9.65 -0.87
C ILE A 13 9.64 -10.57 -1.72
N VAL A 14 9.41 -11.89 -1.71
CA VAL A 14 10.18 -12.85 -2.50
C VAL A 14 9.93 -12.65 -3.99
N LEU A 15 8.65 -12.48 -4.39
CA LEU A 15 8.30 -12.21 -5.78
C LEU A 15 8.92 -10.90 -6.27
N ILE A 16 8.87 -9.85 -5.45
CA ILE A 16 9.46 -8.56 -5.81
C ILE A 16 10.97 -8.68 -5.96
N LEU A 17 11.67 -9.33 -5.02
CA LEU A 17 13.11 -9.56 -5.09
C LEU A 17 13.50 -10.29 -6.37
N VAL A 18 12.80 -11.38 -6.71
CA VAL A 18 13.09 -12.17 -7.92
C VAL A 18 12.87 -11.32 -9.18
N LEU A 19 11.75 -10.60 -9.28
CA LEU A 19 11.45 -9.77 -10.45
C LEU A 19 12.44 -8.61 -10.59
N VAL A 20 12.80 -7.94 -9.51
CA VAL A 20 13.80 -6.87 -9.54
C VAL A 20 15.18 -7.41 -9.89
N ALA A 21 15.55 -8.61 -9.40
CA ALA A 21 16.82 -9.26 -9.77
C ALA A 21 16.90 -9.57 -11.27
N VAL A 22 15.80 -9.98 -11.89
CA VAL A 22 15.74 -10.29 -13.33
C VAL A 22 15.76 -9.02 -14.19
N ILE A 23 15.02 -7.97 -13.80
CA ILE A 23 14.93 -6.71 -14.56
C ILE A 23 16.19 -5.86 -14.37
N GLY A 24 16.84 -5.98 -13.22
CA GLY A 24 17.93 -5.13 -12.75
C GLY A 24 17.47 -4.12 -11.69
N PRO A 25 18.30 -3.92 -10.63
CA PRO A 25 17.96 -3.03 -9.53
C PRO A 25 18.01 -1.56 -9.98
N SER A 26 16.89 -0.87 -9.87
CA SER A 26 16.73 0.56 -10.14
C SER A 26 15.46 1.08 -9.46
N ILE A 27 15.34 2.41 -9.30
CA ILE A 27 14.13 3.03 -8.79
C ILE A 27 12.90 2.67 -9.64
N TRP A 28 13.06 2.63 -10.96
CA TRP A 28 11.97 2.31 -11.88
C TRP A 28 11.54 0.85 -11.79
N SER A 29 12.50 -0.08 -11.76
CA SER A 29 12.21 -1.50 -11.60
C SER A 29 11.43 -1.76 -10.32
N VAL A 30 11.89 -1.20 -9.21
CA VAL A 30 11.25 -1.34 -7.89
C VAL A 30 9.84 -0.75 -7.92
N THR A 31 9.68 0.48 -8.44
CA THR A 31 8.37 1.14 -8.49
C THR A 31 7.37 0.36 -9.34
N ILE A 32 7.79 -0.09 -10.53
CA ILE A 32 6.91 -0.85 -11.43
C ILE A 32 6.53 -2.19 -10.78
N VAL A 33 7.49 -2.91 -10.23
CA VAL A 33 7.22 -4.23 -9.64
C VAL A 33 6.32 -4.12 -8.40
N ILE A 34 6.56 -3.16 -7.51
CA ILE A 34 5.68 -2.90 -6.36
C ILE A 34 4.27 -2.51 -6.84
N GLY A 35 4.15 -1.64 -7.85
CA GLY A 35 2.87 -1.24 -8.41
C GLY A 35 2.11 -2.40 -9.07
N VAL A 36 2.82 -3.21 -9.87
CA VAL A 36 2.22 -4.38 -10.57
C VAL A 36 1.82 -5.49 -9.61
N LEU A 37 2.48 -5.67 -8.47
CA LEU A 37 2.11 -6.69 -7.49
C LEU A 37 1.17 -6.17 -6.39
N GLY A 38 1.24 -4.88 -6.08
CA GLY A 38 0.45 -4.25 -5.02
C GLY A 38 -1.06 -4.23 -5.27
N TRP A 39 -1.50 -4.34 -6.54
CA TRP A 39 -2.93 -4.33 -6.86
C TRP A 39 -3.72 -5.47 -6.24
N THR A 40 -3.08 -6.61 -5.97
CA THR A 40 -3.76 -7.82 -5.50
C THR A 40 -4.39 -7.64 -4.13
N GLN A 41 -3.66 -7.07 -3.18
CA GLN A 41 -4.15 -6.77 -1.84
C GLN A 41 -5.25 -5.69 -1.90
N PHE A 42 -5.01 -4.65 -2.71
CA PHE A 42 -5.97 -3.58 -2.92
C PHE A 42 -7.28 -4.08 -3.56
N ALA A 43 -7.17 -4.94 -4.58
CA ALA A 43 -8.33 -5.56 -5.22
C ALA A 43 -9.16 -6.41 -4.23
N ARG A 44 -8.50 -7.16 -3.35
CA ARG A 44 -9.19 -7.96 -2.32
C ARG A 44 -9.94 -7.07 -1.32
N LEU A 45 -9.33 -6.00 -0.88
CA LEU A 45 -9.95 -5.05 0.04
C LEU A 45 -11.18 -4.37 -0.59
N ILE A 46 -11.03 -3.89 -1.83
CA ILE A 46 -12.16 -3.29 -2.58
C ILE A 46 -13.28 -4.32 -2.79
N TYR A 47 -12.93 -5.55 -3.17
CA TYR A 47 -13.92 -6.61 -3.38
C TYR A 47 -14.72 -6.89 -2.10
N ALA A 48 -14.05 -7.05 -0.96
CA ALA A 48 -14.73 -7.27 0.33
C ALA A 48 -15.65 -6.10 0.71
N ASN A 49 -15.18 -4.86 0.48
CA ASN A 49 -15.97 -3.66 0.75
C ASN A 49 -17.21 -3.58 -0.16
N VAL A 50 -17.04 -3.78 -1.46
CA VAL A 50 -18.13 -3.77 -2.45
C VAL A 50 -19.15 -4.86 -2.12
N LEU A 51 -18.70 -6.05 -1.72
CA LEU A 51 -19.60 -7.13 -1.31
C LEU A 51 -20.43 -6.72 -0.10
N SER A 52 -19.79 -6.21 0.95
CA SER A 52 -20.48 -5.71 2.16
C SER A 52 -21.50 -4.59 1.86
N VAL A 53 -21.17 -3.65 0.97
CA VAL A 53 -22.08 -2.59 0.56
C VAL A 53 -23.23 -3.15 -0.28
N SER A 54 -22.97 -4.16 -1.12
CA SER A 54 -23.97 -4.75 -2.01
C SER A 54 -25.07 -5.55 -1.27
N GLU A 55 -24.81 -5.95 -0.03
CA GLU A 55 -25.73 -6.67 0.87
C GLU A 55 -26.55 -5.72 1.77
N LYS A 56 -26.42 -4.40 1.62
CA LYS A 56 -27.19 -3.44 2.38
C LYS A 56 -28.64 -3.36 1.88
N GLU A 57 -29.60 -3.18 2.81
CA GLU A 57 -31.04 -3.14 2.54
C GLU A 57 -31.42 -2.14 1.45
N TYR A 58 -30.79 -0.97 1.39
CA TYR A 58 -31.06 0.02 0.35
C TYR A 58 -30.62 -0.44 -1.06
N VAL A 59 -29.60 -1.29 -1.16
CA VAL A 59 -29.16 -1.89 -2.44
C VAL A 59 -30.13 -3.00 -2.86
N GLU A 60 -30.56 -3.83 -1.92
CA GLU A 60 -31.55 -4.87 -2.17
C GLU A 60 -32.91 -4.27 -2.60
N SER A 61 -33.35 -3.22 -1.91
CA SER A 61 -34.56 -2.50 -2.29
C SER A 61 -34.47 -1.90 -3.70
N ALA A 62 -33.30 -1.32 -4.05
CA ALA A 62 -33.08 -0.81 -5.40
C ALA A 62 -33.13 -1.92 -6.47
N ARG A 63 -32.65 -3.13 -6.15
CA ARG A 63 -32.78 -4.30 -7.04
C ARG A 63 -34.23 -4.75 -7.20
N ALA A 64 -34.98 -4.79 -6.08
CA ALA A 64 -36.38 -5.24 -6.07
C ALA A 64 -37.29 -4.36 -6.96
N ILE A 65 -37.02 -3.05 -7.04
CA ILE A 65 -37.74 -2.12 -7.91
C ILE A 65 -37.21 -2.08 -9.36
N GLY A 66 -36.30 -3.00 -9.74
CA GLY A 66 -35.79 -3.16 -11.11
C GLY A 66 -34.74 -2.14 -11.55
N THR A 67 -34.02 -1.50 -10.59
CA THR A 67 -32.92 -0.58 -10.92
C THR A 67 -31.80 -1.34 -11.65
N SER A 68 -31.30 -0.79 -12.77
CA SER A 68 -30.22 -1.40 -13.53
C SER A 68 -28.92 -1.52 -12.74
N ASN A 69 -28.13 -2.59 -12.98
CA ASN A 69 -26.86 -2.84 -12.29
C ASN A 69 -25.89 -1.65 -12.41
N TYR A 70 -25.85 -0.97 -13.55
CA TYR A 70 -25.02 0.21 -13.74
C TYR A 70 -25.38 1.33 -12.76
N LYS A 71 -26.67 1.60 -12.60
CA LYS A 71 -27.16 2.61 -11.61
C LYS A 71 -26.88 2.15 -10.18
N ILE A 72 -27.02 0.87 -9.88
CA ILE A 72 -26.71 0.33 -8.56
C ILE A 72 -25.23 0.56 -8.23
N ILE A 73 -24.34 0.23 -9.16
CA ILE A 73 -22.89 0.41 -8.95
C ILE A 73 -22.55 1.90 -8.77
N THR A 74 -22.98 2.75 -9.70
CA THR A 74 -22.56 4.16 -9.74
C THR A 74 -23.21 5.04 -8.69
N ARG A 75 -24.45 4.74 -8.28
CA ARG A 75 -25.23 5.59 -7.39
C ARG A 75 -25.28 5.11 -5.93
N TYR A 76 -25.10 3.80 -5.71
CA TYR A 76 -25.21 3.21 -4.38
C TYR A 76 -23.90 2.59 -3.90
N ILE A 77 -23.24 1.75 -4.72
CA ILE A 77 -22.05 1.02 -4.27
C ILE A 77 -20.82 1.92 -4.28
N LEU A 78 -20.50 2.54 -5.41
CA LEU A 78 -19.26 3.31 -5.57
C LEU A 78 -19.16 4.50 -4.59
N PRO A 79 -20.18 5.34 -4.39
CA PRO A 79 -20.09 6.44 -3.42
C PRO A 79 -19.89 5.96 -1.99
N ASN A 80 -20.54 4.86 -1.59
CA ASN A 80 -20.42 4.30 -0.25
C ASN A 80 -19.12 3.51 -0.04
N SER A 81 -18.44 3.11 -1.11
CA SER A 81 -17.13 2.46 -1.08
C SER A 81 -15.97 3.44 -1.17
N PHE A 82 -16.22 4.72 -1.47
CA PHE A 82 -15.16 5.68 -1.75
C PHE A 82 -14.28 5.97 -0.54
N ALA A 83 -14.88 6.18 0.63
CA ALA A 83 -14.16 6.44 1.86
C ALA A 83 -13.19 5.29 2.26
N PRO A 84 -13.63 4.03 2.33
CA PRO A 84 -12.73 2.89 2.55
C PRO A 84 -11.61 2.75 1.52
N ILE A 85 -11.87 3.11 0.25
CA ILE A 85 -10.87 3.07 -0.81
C ILE A 85 -9.79 4.14 -0.57
N LEU A 86 -10.17 5.37 -0.22
CA LEU A 86 -9.21 6.43 0.08
C LEU A 86 -8.30 6.08 1.27
N ILE A 87 -8.89 5.53 2.33
CA ILE A 87 -8.12 5.06 3.49
C ILE A 87 -7.14 3.95 3.08
N ALA A 88 -7.59 3.00 2.26
CA ALA A 88 -6.72 1.93 1.76
C ALA A 88 -5.55 2.45 0.93
N ILE A 89 -5.74 3.50 0.13
CA ILE A 89 -4.68 4.13 -0.65
C ILE A 89 -3.59 4.69 0.26
N THR A 90 -3.94 5.37 1.36
CA THR A 90 -2.94 5.94 2.28
C THR A 90 -2.10 4.84 2.94
N PHE A 91 -2.71 3.77 3.43
CA PHE A 91 -1.97 2.62 3.97
C PHE A 91 -1.11 1.92 2.92
N GLN A 92 -1.58 1.83 1.67
CA GLN A 92 -0.80 1.26 0.58
C GLN A 92 0.42 2.13 0.25
N MET A 93 0.31 3.46 0.33
CA MET A 93 1.46 4.36 0.16
C MET A 93 2.53 4.12 1.24
N ALA A 94 2.13 4.05 2.51
CA ALA A 94 3.04 3.74 3.61
C ALA A 94 3.74 2.38 3.41
N SER A 95 2.97 1.36 3.03
CA SER A 95 3.49 0.02 2.74
C SER A 95 4.46 -0.01 1.56
N ALA A 96 4.19 0.76 0.50
CA ALA A 96 5.08 0.85 -0.67
C ALA A 96 6.43 1.50 -0.31
N ILE A 97 6.43 2.55 0.53
CA ILE A 97 7.65 3.20 1.02
C ILE A 97 8.49 2.23 1.87
N LEU A 98 7.85 1.48 2.77
CA LEU A 98 8.53 0.47 3.58
C LEU A 98 9.09 -0.67 2.71
N MET A 99 8.35 -1.09 1.70
CA MET A 99 8.79 -2.14 0.77
C MET A 99 10.00 -1.67 -0.06
N GLU A 100 9.95 -0.45 -0.63
CA GLU A 100 11.10 0.14 -1.34
C GLU A 100 12.31 0.21 -0.42
N SER A 101 12.13 0.74 0.79
CA SER A 101 13.24 0.88 1.75
C SER A 101 13.83 -0.48 2.15
N SER A 102 13.00 -1.51 2.29
CA SER A 102 13.45 -2.87 2.57
C SER A 102 14.26 -3.46 1.41
N LEU A 103 13.81 -3.26 0.17
CA LEU A 103 14.53 -3.72 -1.02
C LEU A 103 15.86 -2.97 -1.19
N SER A 104 15.87 -1.66 -0.99
CA SER A 104 17.07 -0.84 -1.03
C SER A 104 18.06 -1.24 0.08
N PHE A 105 17.57 -1.49 1.30
CA PHE A 105 18.37 -2.03 2.39
C PHE A 105 19.00 -3.39 2.06
N LEU A 106 18.30 -4.22 1.28
CA LEU A 106 18.84 -5.52 0.80
C LEU A 106 19.74 -5.38 -0.44
N GLY A 107 20.00 -4.14 -0.90
CA GLY A 107 20.83 -3.87 -2.08
C GLY A 107 20.13 -4.07 -3.42
N MET A 108 18.83 -4.33 -3.42
CA MET A 108 18.02 -4.57 -4.62
C MET A 108 17.15 -3.38 -5.02
N GLY A 109 17.33 -2.23 -4.36
CA GLY A 109 16.55 -1.02 -4.60
C GLY A 109 17.26 0.01 -5.44
N VAL A 110 17.20 1.27 -4.99
CA VAL A 110 17.83 2.42 -5.66
C VAL A 110 19.34 2.26 -5.64
N GLN A 111 19.98 2.38 -6.83
CA GLN A 111 21.43 2.27 -6.98
C GLN A 111 22.10 3.65 -7.01
N PRO A 112 23.35 3.78 -6.52
CA PRO A 112 24.13 5.00 -6.67
C PRO A 112 24.21 5.43 -8.15
N PRO A 113 24.18 6.74 -8.45
CA PRO A 113 24.19 7.87 -7.53
C PRO A 113 22.83 8.26 -6.91
N GLY A 114 21.76 7.49 -7.18
CA GLY A 114 20.45 7.72 -6.58
C GLY A 114 20.49 7.53 -5.06
N ALA A 115 19.73 8.35 -4.34
CA ALA A 115 19.62 8.25 -2.89
C ALA A 115 18.17 7.90 -2.49
N SER A 116 18.00 6.93 -1.59
CA SER A 116 16.77 6.67 -0.88
C SER A 116 17.09 6.40 0.59
N TRP A 117 16.08 6.54 1.47
CA TRP A 117 16.30 6.22 2.88
C TRP A 117 16.71 4.75 3.07
N GLY A 118 16.19 3.85 2.24
CA GLY A 118 16.56 2.44 2.28
C GLY A 118 18.02 2.18 1.93
N ASN A 119 18.56 2.79 0.87
CA ASN A 119 19.95 2.61 0.53
C ASN A 119 20.91 3.33 1.50
N MET A 120 20.48 4.43 2.14
CA MET A 120 21.24 5.05 3.23
C MET A 120 21.30 4.15 4.48
N LEU A 121 20.28 3.30 4.69
CA LEU A 121 20.28 2.31 5.76
C LEU A 121 21.12 1.08 5.43
N TYR A 122 21.54 0.88 4.17
CA TYR A 122 22.32 -0.29 3.74
C TYR A 122 23.61 -0.47 4.54
N ASP A 123 24.30 0.62 4.86
CA ASP A 123 25.53 0.58 5.63
C ASP A 123 25.35 0.04 7.06
N ALA A 124 24.13 0.10 7.59
CA ALA A 124 23.80 -0.43 8.92
C ALA A 124 23.81 -1.96 9.00
N GLN A 125 23.96 -2.67 7.88
CA GLN A 125 24.24 -4.11 7.87
C GLN A 125 25.59 -4.44 8.52
N SER A 126 26.53 -3.47 8.55
CA SER A 126 27.78 -3.62 9.29
C SER A 126 27.56 -3.41 10.78
N ILE A 127 27.91 -4.41 11.59
CA ILE A 127 27.84 -4.32 13.07
C ILE A 127 28.62 -3.10 13.59
N THR A 128 29.73 -2.74 12.96
CA THR A 128 30.54 -1.58 13.32
C THR A 128 29.77 -0.26 13.08
N VAL A 129 29.08 -0.15 11.95
CA VAL A 129 28.25 1.02 11.65
C VAL A 129 27.05 1.06 12.60
N LEU A 130 26.38 -0.06 12.76
CA LEU A 130 25.20 -0.18 13.60
C LEU A 130 25.48 0.24 15.07
N SER A 131 26.62 -0.16 15.62
CA SER A 131 26.95 0.06 17.04
C SER A 131 27.76 1.32 17.32
N LYS A 132 28.65 1.73 16.39
CA LYS A 132 29.61 2.82 16.63
C LYS A 132 29.38 4.07 15.79
N ARG A 133 28.57 3.98 14.72
CA ARG A 133 28.33 5.10 13.79
C ARG A 133 26.83 5.40 13.65
N LEU A 134 26.17 5.65 14.78
CA LEU A 134 24.73 5.90 14.85
C LEU A 134 24.25 7.02 13.91
N TRP A 135 25.09 8.04 13.69
CA TRP A 135 24.78 9.18 12.84
C TRP A 135 24.60 8.84 11.34
N ILE A 136 25.02 7.63 10.90
CA ILE A 136 24.85 7.21 9.50
C ILE A 136 23.43 6.71 9.27
N TRP A 137 22.90 5.86 10.15
CA TRP A 137 21.63 5.19 9.94
C TRP A 137 20.46 5.75 10.74
N MET A 138 20.69 6.39 11.90
CA MET A 138 19.59 6.96 12.69
C MET A 138 18.84 8.07 11.96
N PRO A 139 19.49 9.06 11.31
CA PRO A 139 18.75 10.11 10.60
C PRO A 139 17.84 9.57 9.49
N PRO A 140 18.29 8.72 8.54
CA PRO A 140 17.39 8.17 7.53
C PRO A 140 16.33 7.24 8.13
N GLY A 141 16.65 6.48 9.20
CA GLY A 141 15.67 5.67 9.91
C GLY A 141 14.57 6.49 10.56
N ILE A 142 14.95 7.59 11.23
CA ILE A 142 13.97 8.53 11.83
C ILE A 142 13.14 9.21 10.73
N ALA A 143 13.75 9.63 9.63
CA ALA A 143 13.05 10.25 8.52
C ALA A 143 12.00 9.29 7.91
N LEU A 144 12.38 8.04 7.70
CA LEU A 144 11.48 6.98 7.25
C LEU A 144 10.32 6.78 8.22
N LEU A 145 10.61 6.65 9.51
CA LEU A 145 9.61 6.47 10.57
C LEU A 145 8.62 7.64 10.61
N ILE A 146 9.11 8.89 10.60
CA ILE A 146 8.26 10.08 10.62
C ILE A 146 7.37 10.11 9.36
N THR A 147 7.92 9.80 8.20
CA THR A 147 7.15 9.82 6.95
C THR A 147 6.03 8.78 6.97
N VAL A 148 6.34 7.53 7.36
CA VAL A 148 5.34 6.46 7.44
C VAL A 148 4.25 6.79 8.47
N LEU A 149 4.64 7.31 9.64
CA LEU A 149 3.67 7.75 10.66
C LEU A 149 2.80 8.89 10.15
N SER A 150 3.37 9.89 9.46
CA SER A 150 2.61 11.01 8.91
C SER A 150 1.58 10.56 7.89
N ILE A 151 1.93 9.61 7.03
CA ILE A 151 1.00 9.04 6.04
C ILE A 151 -0.12 8.25 6.74
N ASN A 152 0.21 7.47 7.77
CA ASN A 152 -0.79 6.73 8.54
C ASN A 152 -1.75 7.69 9.28
N PHE A 153 -1.24 8.73 9.94
CA PHE A 153 -2.08 9.76 10.56
C PHE A 153 -2.95 10.51 9.55
N LEU A 154 -2.43 10.75 8.33
CA LEU A 154 -3.25 11.30 7.25
C LEU A 154 -4.40 10.36 6.89
N GLY A 155 -4.13 9.05 6.80
CA GLY A 155 -5.14 8.02 6.55
C GLY A 155 -6.21 7.98 7.63
N ASP A 156 -5.79 8.03 8.89
CA ASP A 156 -6.71 8.08 10.04
C ASP A 156 -7.54 9.38 10.03
N GLY A 157 -6.92 10.53 9.76
CA GLY A 157 -7.63 11.80 9.62
C GLY A 157 -8.67 11.80 8.48
N ILE A 158 -8.36 11.18 7.35
CA ILE A 158 -9.32 10.99 6.25
C ILE A 158 -10.47 10.07 6.70
N ARG A 159 -10.17 9.01 7.43
CA ARG A 159 -11.17 8.10 7.99
C ARG A 159 -12.14 8.84 8.91
N ASP A 160 -11.60 9.61 9.87
CA ASP A 160 -12.40 10.35 10.83
C ASP A 160 -13.27 11.43 10.16
N ALA A 161 -12.72 12.11 9.15
CA ALA A 161 -13.45 13.12 8.39
C ALA A 161 -14.60 12.55 7.54
N LEU A 162 -14.46 11.29 7.10
CA LEU A 162 -15.43 10.60 6.23
C LEU A 162 -16.40 9.69 7.01
N ASP A 163 -16.17 9.45 8.31
CA ASP A 163 -17.07 8.62 9.13
C ASP A 163 -18.31 9.45 9.56
N PRO A 164 -19.51 9.09 9.06
CA PRO A 164 -20.73 9.82 9.41
C PRO A 164 -21.15 9.66 10.87
N LYS A 165 -20.55 8.73 11.62
CA LYS A 165 -20.90 8.44 13.02
C LYS A 165 -20.25 9.41 14.03
N ILE A 166 -19.28 10.21 13.62
CA ILE A 166 -18.56 11.16 14.50
C ILE A 166 -19.28 12.51 14.58
N LYS A 167 -20.34 12.73 13.80
CA LYS A 167 -21.17 13.95 13.89
C LYS A 167 -22.27 13.75 14.92
N ILE A 168 -21.93 13.80 16.21
CA ILE A 168 -22.86 14.05 17.33
C ILE A 168 -22.32 15.23 18.13
#